data_6b82a96df98c33902e1b58151407ca26
#
_entry.id   6b82a96df98c33902e1b58151407ca26
#
_cell.length_a   1.000
_cell.length_b   1.000
_cell.length_c   1.000
_cell.angle_alpha   90.00
_cell.angle_beta   90.00
_cell.angle_gamma   90.00
#
_symmetry.space_group_name_H-M   'P 1'
#
loop_
_entity.id
_entity.type
_entity.pdbx_description
1 polymer ?
#
loop_
_entity_poly.entity_id
_entity_poly.type
_entity_poly.pdbx_seq_one_letter_code
_entity_poly.pdbx_strand_id
1 'polypeptide(L)'
;HYEVMYITFKEDAKVEKVKETLANFKGEPQDMKLPTAPSRPILITELDNRPQPYFDRWAGDVPGMSVVVGRLKQVNNRTVRLVSLIHNTVRGAAGGGILVAEYLIEKGYIPK
;
A
#
# COMPACT_ATOMS: atom_id res chain seq x y z
N HIS A 1 -6.30 -7.54 -6.86
CA HIS A 1 -7.48 -7.00 -6.17
C HIS A 1 -7.62 -5.51 -6.48
N TYR A 2 -8.84 -5.13 -6.77
CA TYR A 2 -9.24 -3.76 -7.04
C TYR A 2 -10.46 -3.45 -6.17
N GLU A 3 -10.29 -2.58 -5.19
CA GLU A 3 -11.30 -2.36 -4.15
C GLU A 3 -11.68 -0.88 -4.06
N VAL A 4 -12.98 -0.61 -3.95
CA VAL A 4 -13.50 0.71 -3.62
C VAL A 4 -13.90 0.71 -2.15
N MET A 5 -13.29 1.61 -1.38
CA MET A 5 -13.52 1.69 0.07
C MET A 5 -14.11 3.04 0.46
N TYR A 6 -15.09 2.99 1.37
CA TYR A 6 -15.60 4.14 2.10
C TYR A 6 -15.17 3.98 3.56
N ILE A 7 -14.30 4.84 4.02
CA ILE A 7 -13.71 4.79 5.36
C ILE A 7 -14.31 5.91 6.20
N THR A 8 -15.05 5.54 7.24
CA THR A 8 -15.62 6.49 8.20
C THR A 8 -14.77 6.49 9.47
N PHE A 9 -14.22 7.64 9.80
CA PHE A 9 -13.40 7.85 11.00
C PHE A 9 -14.27 8.19 12.21
N LYS A 10 -13.75 7.99 13.41
CA LYS A 10 -14.41 8.36 14.66
C LYS A 10 -14.55 9.89 14.81
N GLU A 11 -13.56 10.62 14.29
CA GLU A 11 -13.46 12.08 14.32
C GLU A 11 -13.44 12.63 12.89
N ASP A 12 -13.52 13.96 12.77
CA ASP A 12 -13.40 14.64 11.49
C ASP A 12 -12.03 14.35 10.86
N ALA A 13 -12.04 13.98 9.60
CA ALA A 13 -10.85 13.62 8.84
C ALA A 13 -10.87 14.25 7.46
N LYS A 14 -9.86 15.06 7.17
CA LYS A 14 -9.67 15.67 5.84
C LYS A 14 -8.98 14.71 4.90
N VAL A 15 -9.47 14.61 3.66
CA VAL A 15 -8.90 13.73 2.63
C VAL A 15 -7.41 14.00 2.39
N GLU A 16 -6.97 15.26 2.46
CA GLU A 16 -5.56 15.64 2.30
C GLU A 16 -4.68 15.01 3.38
N LYS A 17 -5.18 14.98 4.63
CA LYS A 17 -4.44 14.34 5.74
C LYS A 17 -4.40 12.83 5.61
N VAL A 18 -5.48 12.20 5.18
CA VAL A 18 -5.54 10.76 4.88
C VAL A 18 -4.52 10.42 3.78
N LYS A 19 -4.51 11.19 2.72
CA LYS A 19 -3.58 11.02 1.60
C LYS A 19 -2.11 11.15 2.04
N GLU A 20 -1.78 12.21 2.78
CA GLU A 20 -0.43 12.41 3.34
C GLU A 20 0.01 11.23 4.22
N THR A 21 -0.89 10.77 5.10
CA THR A 21 -0.63 9.65 6.00
C THR A 21 -0.35 8.37 5.23
N LEU A 22 -1.15 8.06 4.21
CA LEU A 22 -0.94 6.90 3.36
C LEU A 22 0.37 7.00 2.56
N ALA A 23 0.65 8.16 1.96
CA ALA A 23 1.86 8.37 1.15
C ALA A 23 3.16 8.25 1.95
N ASN A 24 3.12 8.61 3.23
CA ASN A 24 4.27 8.58 4.14
C ASN A 24 4.35 7.30 4.98
N PHE A 25 3.39 6.39 4.81
CA PHE A 25 3.38 5.14 5.59
C PHE A 25 4.64 4.31 5.31
N LYS A 26 5.28 3.86 6.39
CA LYS A 26 6.37 2.89 6.40
C LYS A 26 6.19 1.94 7.57
N GLY A 27 6.68 0.74 7.41
CA GLY A 27 6.69 -0.28 8.45
C GLY A 27 8.10 -0.80 8.72
N GLU A 28 8.23 -1.71 9.67
CA GLU A 28 9.52 -2.34 10.00
C GLU A 28 10.27 -2.89 8.77
N PRO A 29 9.60 -3.52 7.78
CA PRO A 29 10.31 -4.01 6.60
C PRO A 29 11.08 -2.93 5.83
N GLN A 30 10.55 -1.70 5.76
CA GLN A 30 11.23 -0.57 5.13
C GLN A 30 12.40 -0.08 5.99
N ASP A 31 12.23 -0.03 7.31
CA ASP A 31 13.29 0.38 8.25
C ASP A 31 14.45 -0.61 8.23
N MET A 32 14.14 -1.90 8.12
CA MET A 32 15.11 -2.99 7.99
C MET A 32 15.73 -3.08 6.59
N LYS A 33 15.19 -2.35 5.61
CA LYS A 33 15.63 -2.39 4.20
C LYS A 33 15.63 -3.80 3.63
N LEU A 34 14.59 -4.58 3.93
CA LEU A 34 14.47 -5.94 3.43
C LEU A 34 14.40 -5.95 1.90
N PRO A 35 15.05 -6.92 1.23
CA PRO A 35 15.16 -6.94 -0.24
C PRO A 35 13.82 -6.89 -0.97
N THR A 36 12.80 -7.56 -0.43
CA THR A 36 11.44 -7.60 -1.04
C THR A 36 10.52 -6.47 -0.54
N ALA A 37 10.99 -5.65 0.40
CA ALA A 37 10.21 -4.51 0.89
C ALA A 37 10.32 -3.32 -0.07
N PRO A 38 9.22 -2.84 -0.68
CA PRO A 38 9.27 -1.64 -1.49
C PRO A 38 9.57 -0.42 -0.60
N SER A 39 10.33 0.53 -1.11
CA SER A 39 10.67 1.76 -0.36
C SER A 39 9.42 2.57 0.02
N ARG A 40 8.38 2.45 -0.80
CA ARG A 40 7.05 3.05 -0.59
C ARG A 40 5.99 1.96 -0.67
N PRO A 41 5.53 1.43 0.48
CA PRO A 41 4.52 0.36 0.48
C PRO A 41 3.16 0.81 -0.05
N ILE A 42 2.86 2.11 0.00
CA ILE A 42 1.66 2.71 -0.58
C ILE A 42 2.07 3.82 -1.54
N LEU A 43 1.58 3.73 -2.77
CA LEU A 43 1.76 4.74 -3.82
C LEU A 43 0.44 5.45 -4.06
N ILE A 44 0.46 6.79 -4.04
CA ILE A 44 -0.72 7.61 -4.32
C ILE A 44 -0.66 8.08 -5.78
N THR A 45 -1.76 7.91 -6.49
CA THR A 45 -1.95 8.49 -7.82
C THR A 45 -2.99 9.61 -7.79
N GLU A 46 -2.70 10.72 -8.47
CA GLU A 46 -3.59 11.87 -8.60
C GLU A 46 -4.48 11.81 -9.85
N LEU A 47 -4.21 10.86 -10.74
CA LEU A 47 -4.96 10.73 -11.97
C LEU A 47 -6.37 10.18 -11.71
N ASP A 48 -7.39 10.84 -12.25
CA ASP A 48 -8.79 10.48 -12.05
C ASP A 48 -9.18 9.08 -12.57
N ASN A 49 -8.44 8.58 -13.55
CA ASN A 49 -8.65 7.27 -14.15
C ASN A 49 -7.73 6.18 -13.58
N ARG A 50 -7.01 6.45 -12.47
CA ARG A 50 -6.07 5.52 -11.83
C ARG A 50 -6.45 5.29 -10.36
N PRO A 51 -6.12 4.14 -9.74
CA PRO A 51 -5.37 3.03 -10.33
C PRO A 51 -6.14 2.22 -11.36
N GLN A 52 -5.42 1.57 -12.26
CA GLN A 52 -5.93 0.58 -13.21
C GLN A 52 -5.06 -0.67 -13.18
N PRO A 53 -5.64 -1.90 -13.13
CA PRO A 53 -4.87 -3.14 -13.03
C PRO A 53 -3.80 -3.30 -14.11
N TYR A 54 -4.13 -2.95 -15.35
CA TYR A 54 -3.19 -3.08 -16.46
C TYR A 54 -1.93 -2.22 -16.30
N PHE A 55 -2.09 -0.98 -15.84
CA PHE A 55 -0.99 -0.02 -15.72
C PHE A 55 -0.27 -0.07 -14.37
N ASP A 56 -0.99 -0.41 -13.30
CA ASP A 56 -0.51 -0.15 -11.94
C ASP A 56 -0.14 -1.39 -11.13
N ARG A 57 -0.49 -2.60 -11.60
CA ARG A 57 -0.24 -3.82 -10.83
C ARG A 57 1.24 -4.09 -10.55
N TRP A 58 2.14 -3.58 -11.37
CA TRP A 58 3.59 -3.72 -11.22
C TRP A 58 4.28 -2.47 -10.67
N ALA A 59 3.52 -1.48 -10.21
CA ALA A 59 4.06 -0.23 -9.70
C ALA A 59 4.98 -0.43 -8.48
N GLY A 60 5.91 0.50 -8.33
CA GLY A 60 6.88 0.53 -7.24
C GLY A 60 8.28 0.05 -7.63
N ASP A 61 9.24 0.31 -6.78
CA ASP A 61 10.65 -0.06 -6.95
C ASP A 61 10.90 -1.57 -6.77
N VAL A 62 10.02 -2.26 -6.04
CA VAL A 62 9.91 -3.72 -6.03
C VAL A 62 8.62 -4.07 -6.76
N PRO A 63 8.68 -4.52 -8.03
CA PRO A 63 7.50 -4.65 -8.88
C PRO A 63 6.38 -5.48 -8.26
N GLY A 64 5.17 -4.90 -8.18
CA GLY A 64 3.99 -5.56 -7.65
C GLY A 64 3.90 -5.66 -6.12
N MET A 65 4.88 -5.12 -5.38
CA MET A 65 4.89 -5.17 -3.91
C MET A 65 4.26 -3.94 -3.25
N SER A 66 4.06 -2.85 -3.97
CA SER A 66 3.35 -1.67 -3.48
C SER A 66 1.85 -1.75 -3.73
N VAL A 67 1.07 -1.21 -2.81
CA VAL A 67 -0.37 -0.96 -2.98
C VAL A 67 -0.52 0.39 -3.67
N VAL A 68 -1.29 0.45 -4.76
CA VAL A 68 -1.59 1.71 -5.43
C VAL A 68 -2.95 2.22 -5.00
N VAL A 69 -2.99 3.44 -4.48
CA VAL A 69 -4.21 4.10 -4.00
C VAL A 69 -4.48 5.35 -4.83
N GLY A 70 -5.72 5.53 -5.23
CA GLY A 70 -6.13 6.71 -5.97
C GLY A 70 -7.60 7.03 -5.76
N ARG A 71 -8.09 8.00 -6.53
CA ARG A 71 -9.49 8.46 -6.48
C ARG A 71 -9.97 8.79 -5.05
N LEU A 72 -9.06 9.36 -4.23
CA LEU A 72 -9.39 9.82 -2.90
C LEU A 72 -10.34 11.00 -2.99
N LYS A 73 -11.49 10.89 -2.35
CA LYS A 73 -12.50 11.96 -2.32
C LYS A 73 -13.10 12.09 -0.93
N GLN A 74 -13.30 13.34 -0.51
CA GLN A 74 -14.10 13.65 0.68
C GLN A 74 -15.57 13.35 0.38
N VAL A 75 -16.21 12.55 1.22
CA VAL A 75 -17.64 12.24 1.12
C VAL A 75 -18.45 13.13 2.09
N ASN A 76 -18.00 13.19 3.34
CA ASN A 76 -18.49 14.07 4.39
C ASN A 76 -17.36 14.35 5.40
N ASN A 77 -17.61 15.08 6.47
CA ASN A 77 -16.58 15.47 7.43
C ASN A 77 -15.76 14.31 8.01
N ARG A 78 -16.31 13.09 8.05
CA ARG A 78 -15.67 11.92 8.63
C ARG A 78 -15.44 10.76 7.66
N THR A 79 -15.93 10.87 6.43
CA THR A 79 -15.86 9.78 5.47
C THR A 79 -15.06 10.18 4.25
N VAL A 80 -14.07 9.36 3.94
CA VAL A 80 -13.25 9.44 2.73
C VAL A 80 -13.49 8.20 1.89
N ARG A 81 -13.67 8.38 0.58
CA ARG A 81 -13.67 7.30 -0.40
C ARG A 81 -12.31 7.20 -1.05
N LEU A 82 -11.83 6.00 -1.27
CA LEU A 82 -10.63 5.72 -2.06
C LEU A 82 -10.77 4.42 -2.86
N VAL A 83 -9.88 4.24 -3.82
CA VAL A 83 -9.72 2.99 -4.57
C VAL A 83 -8.32 2.46 -4.33
N SER A 84 -8.19 1.18 -4.02
CA SER A 84 -6.91 0.49 -3.89
C SER A 84 -6.74 -0.63 -4.90
N LEU A 85 -5.50 -0.84 -5.32
CA LEU A 85 -5.10 -1.91 -6.22
C LEU A 85 -3.90 -2.66 -5.63
N ILE A 86 -4.00 -3.98 -5.58
CA ILE A 86 -2.97 -4.89 -5.09
C ILE A 86 -2.73 -6.00 -6.10
N HIS A 87 -1.47 -6.34 -6.36
CA HIS A 87 -1.12 -7.50 -7.16
C HIS A 87 -1.29 -8.79 -6.35
N ASN A 88 -2.31 -9.61 -6.70
CA ASN A 88 -2.69 -10.79 -5.91
C ASN A 88 -1.59 -11.83 -5.77
N THR A 89 -0.88 -12.13 -6.85
CA THR A 89 0.09 -13.23 -6.88
C THR A 89 1.50 -12.80 -6.48
N VAL A 90 1.73 -11.50 -6.36
CA VAL A 90 3.00 -10.94 -5.86
C VAL A 90 2.82 -10.45 -4.44
N ARG A 91 2.25 -9.27 -4.21
CA ARG A 91 2.06 -8.72 -2.86
C ARG A 91 1.18 -9.63 -1.99
N GLY A 92 0.11 -10.16 -2.56
CA GLY A 92 -0.87 -11.02 -1.86
C GLY A 92 -0.46 -12.49 -1.74
N ALA A 93 0.64 -12.92 -2.34
CA ALA A 93 1.08 -14.33 -2.32
C ALA A 93 2.60 -14.45 -2.26
N ALA A 94 3.27 -14.78 -3.38
CA ALA A 94 4.69 -15.17 -3.39
C ALA A 94 5.61 -14.08 -2.83
N GLY A 95 5.49 -12.84 -3.27
CA GLY A 95 6.31 -11.73 -2.79
C GLY A 95 6.07 -11.41 -1.32
N GLY A 96 4.80 -11.46 -0.87
CA GLY A 96 4.45 -11.31 0.53
C GLY A 96 5.04 -12.41 1.41
N GLY A 97 5.01 -13.67 0.94
CA GLY A 97 5.62 -14.81 1.63
C GLY A 97 7.14 -14.67 1.76
N ILE A 98 7.82 -14.25 0.69
CA ILE A 98 9.27 -13.99 0.72
C ILE A 98 9.60 -12.88 1.71
N LEU A 99 8.85 -11.78 1.69
CA LEU A 99 9.05 -10.67 2.63
C LEU A 99 8.89 -11.11 4.10
N VAL A 100 7.93 -11.97 4.39
CA VAL A 100 7.76 -12.54 5.73
C VAL A 100 8.97 -13.40 6.12
N ALA A 101 9.49 -14.23 5.21
CA ALA A 101 10.68 -15.04 5.46
C ALA A 101 11.92 -14.15 5.72
N GLU A 102 12.15 -13.12 4.91
CA GLU A 102 13.21 -12.14 5.12
C GLU A 102 13.08 -11.47 6.51
N TYR A 103 11.88 -11.07 6.87
CA TYR A 103 11.60 -10.45 8.17
C TYR A 103 11.92 -11.40 9.34
N LEU A 104 11.51 -12.66 9.25
CA LEU A 104 11.76 -13.67 10.29
C LEU A 104 13.24 -13.99 10.44
N ILE A 105 13.99 -13.99 9.33
CA ILE A 105 15.45 -14.17 9.35
C ILE A 105 16.12 -12.98 10.07
N GLU A 106 15.78 -11.75 9.72
CA GLU A 106 16.37 -10.56 10.35
C GLU A 106 15.99 -10.44 11.84
N LYS A 107 14.81 -10.91 12.24
CA LYS A 107 14.40 -10.99 13.65
C LYS A 107 15.02 -12.18 14.40
N GLY A 108 15.75 -13.07 13.72
CA GLY A 108 16.43 -14.21 14.34
C GLY A 108 15.50 -15.40 14.66
N TYR A 109 14.28 -15.43 14.11
CA TYR A 109 13.40 -16.61 14.24
C TYR A 109 13.80 -17.76 13.31
N ILE A 110 14.47 -17.42 12.21
CA ILE A 110 15.00 -18.39 11.24
C ILE A 110 16.50 -18.17 11.16
N PRO A 111 17.36 -19.20 11.27
CA PRO A 111 18.81 -19.08 11.10
C PRO A 111 19.17 -18.56 9.70
N LYS A 112 20.22 -17.74 9.63
CA LYS A 112 20.80 -17.28 8.34
C LYS A 112 21.54 -18.41 7.66
#